data_08fd86c3ef4a65279e29549c5665b556
#
_entry.id   08fd86c3ef4a65279e29549c5665b556
#
_cell.length_a   1.000
_cell.length_b   1.000
_cell.length_c   1.000
_cell.angle_alpha   90.00
_cell.angle_beta   90.00
_cell.angle_gamma   90.00
#
_symmetry.space_group_name_H-M   'P 1'
#
loop_
_entity.id
_entity.type
_entity.pdbx_description
1 polymer ?
#
loop_
_entity_poly.entity_id
_entity_poly.type
_entity_poly.pdbx_seq_one_letter_code
_entity_poly.pdbx_strand_id
1 'polypeptide(L)'
;IRRQRQMCIRDSAYVYFKDDDAPSAIQQLDRFLRAYPNHPNSDYALYLKGLATLNEREGLISSMIRQDISERDAQAARDAFDVFKELVGRYPDSRYAPQATRKMHELVLAQARHQLNTARFYFERKAYIAALNRAKVVLRDFQLTSVSDDAMELMAQCYHELKLFDLEKDMRRVIAVSYTHLTLP
;
A
#
# COMPACT_ATOMS: atom_id res chain seq x y z
N ILE A 1 1.28 27.80 29.03
CA ILE A 1 0.05 26.98 28.95
C ILE A 1 -0.14 26.42 27.49
N ARG A 2 -0.02 27.23 26.43
CA ARG A 2 -0.25 26.79 25.04
C ARG A 2 0.80 25.76 24.56
N ARG A 3 2.10 26.00 24.81
CA ARG A 3 3.19 25.06 24.49
C ARG A 3 3.10 23.75 25.27
N GLN A 4 2.68 23.79 26.53
CA GLN A 4 2.50 22.60 27.36
C GLN A 4 1.38 21.70 26.83
N ARG A 5 0.23 22.27 26.38
CA ARG A 5 -0.85 21.50 25.74
C ARG A 5 -0.42 20.83 24.43
N GLN A 6 0.38 21.51 23.62
CA GLN A 6 0.89 20.97 22.35
C GLN A 6 1.81 19.77 22.60
N MET A 7 2.71 19.88 23.60
CA MET A 7 3.61 18.82 24.01
C MET A 7 2.83 17.63 24.57
N CYS A 8 1.83 17.86 25.43
CA CYS A 8 1.01 16.79 26.00
C CYS A 8 0.26 15.97 24.94
N ILE A 9 -0.37 16.62 23.93
CA ILE A 9 -1.13 15.89 22.91
C ILE A 9 -0.21 15.02 22.06
N ARG A 10 0.94 15.55 21.62
CA ARG A 10 1.92 14.78 20.85
C ARG A 10 2.49 13.61 21.66
N ASP A 11 2.87 13.86 22.91
CA ASP A 11 3.50 12.85 23.76
C ASP A 11 2.47 11.78 24.17
N SER A 12 1.21 12.14 24.39
CA SER A 12 0.12 11.18 24.59
C SER A 12 -0.09 10.30 23.37
N ALA A 13 -0.09 10.87 22.16
CA ALA A 13 -0.22 10.11 20.93
C ALA A 13 0.91 9.08 20.74
N TYR A 14 2.15 9.47 21.10
CA TYR A 14 3.29 8.57 21.05
C TYR A 14 3.18 7.43 22.10
N VAL A 15 2.69 7.73 23.30
CA VAL A 15 2.44 6.71 24.33
C VAL A 15 1.41 5.71 23.83
N TYR A 16 0.24 6.16 23.35
CA TYR A 16 -0.77 5.27 22.78
C TYR A 16 -0.23 4.42 21.62
N PHE A 17 0.59 5.02 20.74
CA PHE A 17 1.25 4.27 19.67
C PHE A 17 2.20 3.18 20.20
N LYS A 18 2.90 3.42 21.31
CA LYS A 18 3.78 2.44 21.96
C LYS A 18 3.03 1.35 22.71
N ASP A 19 1.85 1.67 23.20
CA ASP A 19 0.96 0.75 23.92
C ASP A 19 0.07 -0.05 22.94
N ASP A 20 0.34 0.01 21.62
CA ASP A 20 -0.44 -0.63 20.53
C ASP A 20 -1.91 -0.22 20.49
N ASP A 21 -2.26 0.92 21.12
CA ASP A 21 -3.60 1.53 21.01
C ASP A 21 -3.63 2.50 19.81
N ALA A 22 -3.62 1.92 18.61
CA ALA A 22 -3.60 2.68 17.37
C ALA A 22 -4.83 3.62 17.22
N PRO A 23 -6.08 3.23 17.54
CA PRO A 23 -7.21 4.13 17.44
C PRO A 23 -7.08 5.38 18.28
N SER A 24 -6.65 5.24 19.55
CA SER A 24 -6.41 6.40 20.44
C SER A 24 -5.27 7.27 19.95
N ALA A 25 -4.20 6.65 19.45
CA ALA A 25 -3.08 7.39 18.85
C ALA A 25 -3.53 8.24 17.65
N ILE A 26 -4.27 7.65 16.71
CA ILE A 26 -4.81 8.33 15.51
C ILE A 26 -5.73 9.49 15.93
N GLN A 27 -6.64 9.27 16.88
CA GLN A 27 -7.54 10.30 17.38
C GLN A 27 -6.79 11.51 17.96
N GLN A 28 -5.72 11.28 18.75
CA GLN A 28 -4.92 12.36 19.32
C GLN A 28 -4.11 13.10 18.26
N LEU A 29 -3.56 12.37 17.26
CA LEU A 29 -2.84 12.96 16.14
C LEU A 29 -3.75 13.81 15.27
N ASP A 30 -4.95 13.35 14.98
CA ASP A 30 -5.96 14.13 14.25
C ASP A 30 -6.37 15.40 14.99
N ARG A 31 -6.53 15.30 16.31
CA ARG A 31 -6.81 16.45 17.16
C ARG A 31 -5.67 17.46 17.15
N PHE A 32 -4.42 16.97 17.18
CA PHE A 32 -3.22 17.81 17.10
C PHE A 32 -3.14 18.52 15.74
N LEU A 33 -3.26 17.79 14.64
CA LEU A 33 -3.14 18.34 13.28
C LEU A 33 -4.24 19.36 12.97
N ARG A 34 -5.48 19.13 13.45
CA ARG A 34 -6.58 20.10 13.33
C ARG A 34 -6.36 21.37 14.16
N ALA A 35 -5.87 21.21 15.38
CA ALA A 35 -5.67 22.34 16.28
C ALA A 35 -4.42 23.17 15.92
N TYR A 36 -3.43 22.55 15.29
CA TYR A 36 -2.11 23.16 15.04
C TYR A 36 -1.56 22.78 13.64
N PRO A 37 -2.24 23.16 12.54
CA PRO A 37 -1.89 22.71 11.19
C PRO A 37 -0.49 23.15 10.72
N ASN A 38 0.02 24.26 11.23
CA ASN A 38 1.32 24.82 10.88
C ASN A 38 2.37 24.69 11.99
N HIS A 39 2.21 23.68 12.85
CA HIS A 39 3.19 23.43 13.91
C HIS A 39 4.48 22.84 13.34
N PRO A 40 5.68 23.17 13.84
CA PRO A 40 6.95 22.63 13.37
C PRO A 40 7.05 21.09 13.39
N ASN A 41 6.25 20.41 14.22
CA ASN A 41 6.22 18.96 14.32
C ASN A 41 4.99 18.34 13.64
N SER A 42 4.31 19.05 12.75
CA SER A 42 3.15 18.49 12.01
C SER A 42 3.58 17.39 11.03
N ASP A 43 4.81 17.48 10.51
CA ASP A 43 5.44 16.44 9.71
C ASP A 43 5.61 15.13 10.52
N TYR A 44 6.13 15.22 11.74
CA TYR A 44 6.24 14.07 12.63
C TYR A 44 4.87 13.49 13.00
N ALA A 45 3.89 14.36 13.27
CA ALA A 45 2.53 13.91 13.60
C ALA A 45 1.88 13.14 12.44
N LEU A 46 2.05 13.60 11.20
CA LEU A 46 1.60 12.87 10.00
C LEU A 46 2.34 11.54 9.84
N TYR A 47 3.65 11.53 10.03
CA TYR A 47 4.43 10.30 9.96
C TYR A 47 3.96 9.26 10.98
N LEU A 48 3.81 9.68 12.24
CA LEU A 48 3.33 8.80 13.31
C LEU A 48 1.89 8.32 13.06
N LYS A 49 1.02 9.19 12.52
CA LYS A 49 -0.33 8.83 12.13
C LYS A 49 -0.33 7.73 11.05
N GLY A 50 0.49 7.87 10.01
CA GLY A 50 0.63 6.84 8.99
C GLY A 50 1.10 5.49 9.56
N LEU A 51 2.06 5.51 10.49
CA LEU A 51 2.50 4.30 11.19
C LEU A 51 1.40 3.70 12.06
N ALA A 52 0.66 4.53 12.83
CA ALA A 52 -0.43 4.07 13.67
C ALA A 52 -1.55 3.42 12.84
N THR A 53 -1.89 4.01 11.68
CA THR A 53 -2.87 3.42 10.75
C THR A 53 -2.43 2.05 10.24
N LEU A 54 -1.12 1.81 10.08
CA LEU A 54 -0.59 0.48 9.73
C LEU A 54 -0.61 -0.48 10.93
N ASN A 55 -0.30 -0.01 12.14
CA ASN A 55 -0.28 -0.83 13.35
C ASN A 55 -1.70 -1.22 13.81
N GLU A 56 -2.73 -0.45 13.49
CA GLU A 56 -4.12 -0.85 13.71
C GLU A 56 -4.41 -2.24 13.08
N ARG A 57 -3.65 -2.57 12.05
CA ARG A 57 -3.66 -3.87 11.39
C ARG A 57 -3.01 -4.99 12.22
N GLU A 58 -1.84 -4.76 12.84
CA GLU A 58 -1.09 -5.79 13.57
C GLU A 58 -1.75 -6.17 14.90
N GLY A 59 -2.37 -5.20 15.60
CA GLY A 59 -3.10 -5.43 16.85
C GLY A 59 -4.38 -6.26 16.70
N LEU A 60 -5.00 -6.27 15.51
CA LEU A 60 -6.21 -7.03 15.21
C LEU A 60 -5.92 -8.46 14.69
N ILE A 61 -4.71 -8.75 14.24
CA ILE A 61 -4.30 -10.07 13.72
C ILE A 61 -4.30 -11.15 14.80
N SER A 62 -4.16 -10.79 16.07
CA SER A 62 -4.21 -11.74 17.19
C SER A 62 -5.61 -12.23 17.54
N SER A 63 -6.66 -11.62 16.97
CA SER A 63 -8.06 -11.89 17.30
C SER A 63 -8.90 -12.23 16.07
N MET A 64 -8.91 -13.52 15.70
CA MET A 64 -9.97 -14.26 14.96
C MET A 64 -10.38 -13.80 13.54
N ILE A 65 -10.34 -14.79 12.63
CA ILE A 65 -11.10 -14.99 11.38
C ILE A 65 -10.48 -14.43 10.10
N ARG A 66 -9.90 -15.36 9.35
CA ARG A 66 -9.15 -15.23 8.09
C ARG A 66 -9.88 -14.65 6.87
N GLN A 67 -11.15 -14.34 6.92
CA GLN A 67 -11.93 -14.01 5.72
C GLN A 67 -12.29 -12.52 5.57
N ASP A 68 -12.45 -11.78 6.68
CA ASP A 68 -12.76 -10.33 6.66
C ASP A 68 -11.51 -9.42 6.70
N ILE A 69 -10.35 -10.00 7.01
CA ILE A 69 -9.09 -9.28 7.20
C ILE A 69 -8.62 -8.61 5.90
N SER A 70 -8.90 -9.19 4.73
CA SER A 70 -8.32 -8.71 3.46
C SER A 70 -8.90 -7.36 2.98
N GLU A 71 -10.19 -7.07 3.21
CA GLU A 71 -10.79 -5.77 2.81
C GLU A 71 -10.41 -4.65 3.77
N ARG A 72 -10.41 -4.90 5.06
CA ARG A 72 -9.96 -3.95 6.10
C ARG A 72 -8.48 -3.62 5.94
N ASP A 73 -7.64 -4.63 5.69
CA ASP A 73 -6.22 -4.48 5.44
C ASP A 73 -5.94 -3.59 4.20
N ALA A 74 -6.71 -3.79 3.14
CA ALA A 74 -6.60 -2.99 1.94
C ALA A 74 -7.05 -1.53 2.17
N GLN A 75 -8.04 -1.29 3.05
CA GLN A 75 -8.46 0.06 3.39
C GLN A 75 -7.44 0.76 4.27
N ALA A 76 -6.96 0.13 5.35
CA ALA A 76 -5.92 0.69 6.21
C ALA A 76 -4.63 1.02 5.44
N ALA A 77 -4.26 0.16 4.46
CA ALA A 77 -3.12 0.43 3.59
C ALA A 77 -3.34 1.67 2.70
N ARG A 78 -4.55 1.86 2.16
CA ARG A 78 -4.91 3.07 1.39
C ARG A 78 -4.89 4.32 2.28
N ASP A 79 -5.50 4.25 3.46
CA ASP A 79 -5.57 5.37 4.41
C ASP A 79 -4.16 5.78 4.87
N ALA A 80 -3.29 4.81 5.17
CA ALA A 80 -1.89 5.08 5.50
C ALA A 80 -1.11 5.69 4.33
N PHE A 81 -1.34 5.18 3.10
CA PHE A 81 -0.74 5.75 1.89
C PHE A 81 -1.12 7.22 1.72
N ASP A 82 -2.40 7.57 1.89
CA ASP A 82 -2.88 8.94 1.75
C ASP A 82 -2.27 9.86 2.82
N VAL A 83 -2.11 9.39 4.05
CA VAL A 83 -1.43 10.13 5.12
C VAL A 83 0.04 10.38 4.79
N PHE A 84 0.77 9.36 4.29
CA PHE A 84 2.18 9.54 3.88
C PHE A 84 2.30 10.45 2.66
N LYS A 85 1.37 10.35 1.71
CA LYS A 85 1.31 11.24 0.54
C LYS A 85 1.08 12.68 0.96
N GLU A 86 0.18 12.95 1.93
CA GLU A 86 -0.01 14.28 2.51
C GLU A 86 1.28 14.79 3.15
N LEU A 87 2.00 13.95 3.90
CA LEU A 87 3.27 14.32 4.52
C LEU A 87 4.29 14.76 3.46
N VAL A 88 4.53 13.93 2.44
CA VAL A 88 5.52 14.20 1.39
C VAL A 88 5.15 15.46 0.58
N GLY A 89 3.84 15.65 0.29
CA GLY A 89 3.36 16.80 -0.46
C GLY A 89 3.44 18.11 0.32
N ARG A 90 3.13 18.11 1.61
CA ARG A 90 3.15 19.33 2.45
C ARG A 90 4.51 19.66 3.04
N TYR A 91 5.33 18.65 3.29
CA TYR A 91 6.63 18.78 3.97
C TYR A 91 7.73 18.00 3.21
N PRO A 92 8.04 18.38 1.96
CA PRO A 92 9.01 17.65 1.14
C PRO A 92 10.42 17.63 1.75
N ASP A 93 10.79 18.69 2.47
CA ASP A 93 12.10 18.83 3.13
C ASP A 93 12.14 18.20 4.54
N SER A 94 11.07 17.54 4.97
CA SER A 94 11.04 16.86 6.26
C SER A 94 11.98 15.67 6.27
N ARG A 95 12.67 15.47 7.42
CA ARG A 95 13.48 14.26 7.64
C ARG A 95 12.68 12.95 7.55
N TYR A 96 11.35 13.02 7.66
CA TYR A 96 10.45 11.88 7.57
C TYR A 96 9.98 11.60 6.14
N ALA A 97 10.12 12.56 5.21
CA ALA A 97 9.66 12.41 3.83
C ALA A 97 10.31 11.22 3.10
N PRO A 98 11.63 10.96 3.19
CA PRO A 98 12.23 9.78 2.56
C PRO A 98 11.71 8.47 3.13
N GLN A 99 11.41 8.43 4.44
CA GLN A 99 10.85 7.23 5.08
C GLN A 99 9.40 7.01 4.69
N ALA A 100 8.60 8.08 4.65
CA ALA A 100 7.22 8.04 4.18
C ALA A 100 7.14 7.56 2.72
N THR A 101 7.99 8.06 1.84
CA THR A 101 8.08 7.61 0.44
C THR A 101 8.39 6.12 0.35
N ARG A 102 9.35 5.61 1.13
CA ARG A 102 9.63 4.17 1.17
C ARG A 102 8.40 3.36 1.63
N LYS A 103 7.70 3.82 2.67
CA LYS A 103 6.47 3.18 3.14
C LYS A 103 5.38 3.17 2.07
N MET A 104 5.21 4.25 1.33
CA MET A 104 4.29 4.31 0.20
C MET A 104 4.64 3.26 -0.87
N HIS A 105 5.92 3.12 -1.24
CA HIS A 105 6.36 2.08 -2.18
C HIS A 105 6.10 0.66 -1.66
N GLU A 106 6.39 0.40 -0.38
CA GLU A 106 6.11 -0.89 0.26
C GLU A 106 4.61 -1.24 0.20
N LEU A 107 3.74 -0.27 0.48
CA LEU A 107 2.28 -0.44 0.43
C LEU A 107 1.77 -0.73 -0.97
N VAL A 108 2.24 0.02 -1.97
CA VAL A 108 1.89 -0.20 -3.39
C VAL A 108 2.32 -1.59 -3.83
N LEU A 109 3.55 -2.00 -3.50
CA LEU A 109 4.07 -3.31 -3.84
C LEU A 109 3.30 -4.45 -3.15
N ALA A 110 2.94 -4.29 -1.88
CA ALA A 110 2.14 -5.26 -1.14
C ALA A 110 0.75 -5.43 -1.77
N GLN A 111 0.12 -4.34 -2.19
CA GLN A 111 -1.19 -4.37 -2.84
C GLN A 111 -1.13 -5.01 -4.23
N ALA A 112 -0.09 -4.72 -5.02
CA ALA A 112 0.14 -5.37 -6.31
C ALA A 112 0.31 -6.89 -6.14
N ARG A 113 1.13 -7.33 -5.16
CA ARG A 113 1.31 -8.75 -4.84
C ARG A 113 0.00 -9.43 -4.41
N HIS A 114 -0.82 -8.77 -3.62
CA HIS A 114 -2.12 -9.29 -3.21
C HIS A 114 -3.03 -9.55 -4.43
N GLN A 115 -3.10 -8.61 -5.38
CA GLN A 115 -3.87 -8.78 -6.61
C GLN A 115 -3.33 -9.93 -7.48
N LEU A 116 -2.01 -10.04 -7.61
CA LEU A 116 -1.39 -11.14 -8.35
C LEU A 116 -1.64 -12.51 -7.69
N ASN A 117 -1.54 -12.60 -6.37
CA ASN A 117 -1.83 -13.84 -5.64
C ASN A 117 -3.30 -14.25 -5.81
N THR A 118 -4.21 -13.28 -5.79
CA THR A 118 -5.63 -13.52 -6.09
C THR A 118 -5.81 -14.02 -7.53
N ALA A 119 -5.08 -13.46 -8.50
CA ALA A 119 -5.10 -13.93 -9.88
C ALA A 119 -4.58 -15.37 -10.01
N ARG A 120 -3.47 -15.70 -9.35
CA ARG A 120 -2.91 -17.08 -9.31
C ARG A 120 -3.89 -18.07 -8.70
N PHE A 121 -4.56 -17.71 -7.61
CA PHE A 121 -5.60 -18.52 -6.99
C PHE A 121 -6.75 -18.86 -7.94
N TYR A 122 -7.21 -17.91 -8.76
CA TYR A 122 -8.21 -18.17 -9.80
C TYR A 122 -7.66 -19.04 -10.93
N PHE A 123 -6.40 -18.82 -11.33
CA PHE A 123 -5.74 -19.63 -12.35
C PHE A 123 -5.66 -21.11 -11.96
N GLU A 124 -5.24 -21.42 -10.74
CA GLU A 124 -5.16 -22.81 -10.20
C GLU A 124 -6.53 -23.50 -10.20
N ARG A 125 -7.61 -22.73 -10.07
CA ARG A 125 -8.99 -23.22 -10.14
C ARG A 125 -9.57 -23.25 -11.57
N LYS A 126 -8.73 -23.01 -12.58
CA LYS A 126 -9.12 -22.99 -13.99
C LYS A 126 -10.13 -21.89 -14.33
N ALA A 127 -10.30 -20.90 -13.45
CA ALA A 127 -11.13 -19.72 -13.67
C ALA A 127 -10.33 -18.64 -14.43
N TYR A 128 -9.86 -18.97 -15.63
CA TYR A 128 -8.88 -18.18 -16.38
C TYR A 128 -9.34 -16.76 -16.70
N ILE A 129 -10.63 -16.54 -16.96
CA ILE A 129 -11.17 -15.19 -17.20
C ILE A 129 -11.10 -14.33 -15.92
N ALA A 130 -11.40 -14.93 -14.76
CA ALA A 130 -11.28 -14.22 -13.49
C ALA A 130 -9.81 -13.91 -13.16
N ALA A 131 -8.90 -14.85 -13.42
CA ALA A 131 -7.45 -14.64 -13.28
C ALA A 131 -6.96 -13.49 -14.17
N LEU A 132 -7.37 -13.47 -15.45
CA LEU A 132 -7.07 -12.39 -16.40
C LEU A 132 -7.53 -11.02 -15.88
N ASN A 133 -8.77 -10.94 -15.39
CA ASN A 133 -9.32 -9.68 -14.90
C ASN A 133 -8.53 -9.16 -13.69
N ARG A 134 -8.07 -10.03 -12.78
CA ARG A 134 -7.23 -9.64 -11.65
C ARG A 134 -5.81 -9.26 -12.07
N ALA A 135 -5.20 -10.00 -13.00
CA ALA A 135 -3.88 -9.66 -13.53
C ALA A 135 -3.92 -8.31 -14.30
N LYS A 136 -4.99 -8.02 -15.05
CA LYS A 136 -5.19 -6.70 -15.69
C LYS A 136 -5.23 -5.54 -14.70
N VAL A 137 -5.76 -5.73 -13.48
CA VAL A 137 -5.74 -4.71 -12.43
C VAL A 137 -4.30 -4.38 -12.05
N VAL A 138 -3.41 -5.40 -11.95
CA VAL A 138 -1.99 -5.16 -11.66
C VAL A 138 -1.36 -4.30 -12.75
N LEU A 139 -1.60 -4.60 -14.02
CA LEU A 139 -1.02 -3.83 -15.13
C LEU A 139 -1.60 -2.42 -15.26
N ARG A 140 -2.85 -2.20 -14.85
CA ARG A 140 -3.49 -0.88 -14.92
C ARG A 140 -3.05 0.03 -13.78
N ASP A 141 -3.04 -0.51 -12.54
CA ASP A 141 -2.94 0.31 -11.33
C ASP A 141 -1.53 0.28 -10.72
N PHE A 142 -0.68 -0.72 -11.10
CA PHE A 142 0.62 -0.97 -10.49
C PHE A 142 1.76 -1.16 -11.52
N GLN A 143 1.69 -0.46 -12.64
CA GLN A 143 2.61 -0.63 -13.79
C GLN A 143 4.10 -0.50 -13.43
N LEU A 144 4.43 0.34 -12.45
CA LEU A 144 5.82 0.63 -12.05
C LEU A 144 6.36 -0.32 -10.96
N THR A 145 5.71 -1.47 -10.78
CA THR A 145 6.16 -2.47 -9.80
C THR A 145 6.78 -3.68 -10.50
N SER A 146 7.73 -4.33 -9.85
CA SER A 146 8.29 -5.60 -10.32
C SER A 146 7.27 -6.73 -10.48
N VAL A 147 6.06 -6.56 -9.91
CA VAL A 147 4.95 -7.52 -10.01
C VAL A 147 4.26 -7.48 -11.37
N SER A 148 4.45 -6.40 -12.14
CA SER A 148 3.84 -6.24 -13.46
C SER A 148 4.30 -7.33 -14.44
N ASP A 149 5.56 -7.70 -14.40
CA ASP A 149 6.12 -8.73 -15.28
C ASP A 149 5.51 -10.11 -14.98
N ASP A 150 5.39 -10.45 -13.69
CA ASP A 150 4.72 -11.68 -13.25
C ASP A 150 3.24 -11.70 -13.66
N ALA A 151 2.57 -10.54 -13.63
CA ALA A 151 1.18 -10.44 -14.05
C ALA A 151 1.03 -10.63 -15.56
N MET A 152 1.95 -10.10 -16.38
CA MET A 152 1.96 -10.32 -17.82
C MET A 152 2.19 -11.80 -18.17
N GLU A 153 3.11 -12.46 -17.47
CA GLU A 153 3.37 -13.89 -17.66
C GLU A 153 2.12 -14.72 -17.31
N LEU A 154 1.47 -14.44 -16.19
CA LEU A 154 0.22 -15.11 -15.81
C LEU A 154 -0.90 -14.87 -16.85
N MET A 155 -0.97 -13.67 -17.44
CA MET A 155 -1.92 -13.38 -18.51
C MET A 155 -1.63 -14.18 -19.78
N ALA A 156 -0.36 -14.32 -20.17
CA ALA A 156 0.02 -15.16 -21.31
C ALA A 156 -0.39 -16.62 -21.09
N GLN A 157 -0.18 -17.15 -19.89
CA GLN A 157 -0.65 -18.50 -19.51
C GLN A 157 -2.16 -18.62 -19.56
N CYS A 158 -2.91 -17.62 -19.08
CA CYS A 158 -4.38 -17.61 -19.18
C CYS A 158 -4.86 -17.62 -20.63
N TYR A 159 -4.23 -16.83 -21.52
CA TYR A 159 -4.59 -16.82 -22.94
C TYR A 159 -4.30 -18.17 -23.60
N HIS A 160 -3.20 -18.83 -23.24
CA HIS A 160 -2.89 -20.18 -23.72
C HIS A 160 -3.99 -21.18 -23.34
N GLU A 161 -4.38 -21.22 -22.06
CA GLU A 161 -5.43 -22.13 -21.56
C GLU A 161 -6.81 -21.87 -22.17
N LEU A 162 -7.09 -20.60 -22.52
CA LEU A 162 -8.32 -20.20 -23.22
C LEU A 162 -8.23 -20.43 -24.74
N LYS A 163 -7.10 -20.94 -25.27
CA LYS A 163 -6.83 -21.14 -26.70
C LYS A 163 -6.87 -19.85 -27.53
N LEU A 164 -6.56 -18.73 -26.91
CA LEU A 164 -6.48 -17.40 -27.54
C LEU A 164 -5.02 -17.12 -27.95
N PHE A 165 -4.50 -17.92 -28.88
CA PHE A 165 -3.08 -17.95 -29.24
C PHE A 165 -2.56 -16.63 -29.84
N ASP A 166 -3.39 -15.86 -30.52
CA ASP A 166 -2.98 -14.54 -31.02
C ASP A 166 -2.69 -13.58 -29.87
N LEU A 167 -3.56 -13.54 -28.85
CA LEU A 167 -3.36 -12.71 -27.66
C LEU A 167 -2.18 -13.19 -26.79
N GLU A 168 -1.97 -14.49 -26.72
CA GLU A 168 -0.78 -15.06 -26.06
C GLU A 168 0.51 -14.55 -26.74
N LYS A 169 0.57 -14.66 -28.09
CA LYS A 169 1.73 -14.23 -28.88
C LYS A 169 2.02 -12.74 -28.70
N ASP A 170 0.97 -11.91 -28.69
CA ASP A 170 1.12 -10.48 -28.50
C ASP A 170 1.60 -10.16 -27.08
N MET A 171 1.07 -10.83 -26.06
CA MET A 171 1.52 -10.66 -24.69
C MET A 171 2.98 -11.07 -24.52
N ARG A 172 3.41 -12.20 -25.07
CA ARG A 172 4.83 -12.64 -25.06
C ARG A 172 5.75 -11.66 -25.77
N ARG A 173 5.28 -10.99 -26.82
CA ARG A 173 6.03 -9.93 -27.50
C ARG A 173 6.23 -8.71 -26.58
N VAL A 174 5.18 -8.29 -25.85
CA VAL A 174 5.25 -7.20 -24.88
C VAL A 174 6.26 -7.54 -23.77
N ILE A 175 6.20 -8.75 -23.22
CA ILE A 175 7.15 -9.24 -22.21
C ILE A 175 8.59 -9.15 -22.71
N ALA A 176 8.84 -9.63 -23.94
CA ALA A 176 10.19 -9.60 -24.53
C ALA A 176 10.74 -8.17 -24.66
N VAL A 177 9.89 -7.19 -25.02
CA VAL A 177 10.28 -5.78 -25.10
C VAL A 177 10.53 -5.20 -23.71
N SER A 178 9.72 -5.52 -22.72
CA SER A 178 9.89 -5.05 -21.34
C SER A 178 11.28 -5.47 -20.79
N TYR A 179 11.67 -6.72 -20.98
CA TYR A 179 12.99 -7.21 -20.54
C TYR A 179 14.16 -6.53 -21.25
N THR A 180 14.04 -6.14 -22.54
CA THR A 180 15.12 -5.48 -23.25
C THR A 180 15.40 -4.06 -22.74
N HIS A 181 14.40 -3.35 -22.24
CA HIS A 181 14.58 -2.01 -21.65
C HIS A 181 15.25 -2.04 -20.26
N LEU A 182 15.17 -3.16 -19.52
CA LEU A 182 15.81 -3.32 -18.22
C LEU A 182 17.31 -3.71 -18.31
N THR A 183 17.77 -4.15 -19.48
CA THR A 183 19.14 -4.64 -19.69
C THR A 183 20.05 -3.68 -20.45
N LEU A 184 19.56 -2.50 -20.82
CA LEU A 184 20.42 -1.46 -21.42
C LEU A 184 21.09 -0.65 -20.32
N PRO A 185 22.44 -0.49 -20.38
CA PRO A 185 23.25 0.23 -19.40
C PRO A 185 22.98 1.75 -19.40
#